data_9b88b3f94cc5bfa32e14e53912266882
#
_entry.id   9b88b3f94cc5bfa32e14e53912266882
#
_cell.length_a   1.000
_cell.length_b   1.000
_cell.length_c   1.000
_cell.angle_alpha   90.00
_cell.angle_beta   90.00
_cell.angle_gamma   90.00
#
_symmetry.space_group_name_H-M   'P 1'
#
loop_
_entity.id
_entity.type
_entity.pdbx_description
1 polymer ?
#
loop_
_entity_poly.entity_id
_entity_poly.type
_entity_poly.pdbx_seq_one_letter_code
_entity_poly.pdbx_strand_id
1 'polypeptide(L)'
;MASRMLPLFLCACCALGLSSGDGSSSLILPKEVHFRTLRQLTFGGQNAEGYFSTDETKLIFQSTRDSLQCDQEFVMDLASGSVRMISTGRGRTTCGYFFPGDTLVLFSSTHHLMSNCPPRPDFSKGYTWAVTPEYDIFTARPDGSNLHRMTTTPGYDAEATISPRGDRIVFTSMRNGDLDLYTMNLDGTGVRQLTHELGYDGGAFYSWDGSMIVYRACHYEDSASASVYRQLLSQNLVRPLHMEIFVMNADGSHRRQITFNGAANFAPFFHPDNRRIIFASNVADPQGRDFDLYLINIDGSGLERVTYNETFDGFPMFTHDGRKLVFASNRNGKVPHETNLFLADWRE
;
A
#
# COMPACT_ATOMS: atom_id res chain seq x y z
N MET A 1 -26.22 16.02 82.72
CA MET A 1 -26.80 14.97 81.96
C MET A 1 -26.01 14.86 80.64
N ALA A 2 -25.48 13.78 80.34
CA ALA A 2 -24.27 13.54 79.59
C ALA A 2 -24.31 13.99 78.09
N SER A 3 -23.39 14.90 77.72
CA SER A 3 -23.02 15.23 76.39
C SER A 3 -21.92 14.22 75.91
N ARG A 4 -22.17 13.52 74.82
CA ARG A 4 -21.15 12.69 74.17
C ARG A 4 -20.68 13.36 72.91
N MET A 5 -19.39 13.75 72.91
CA MET A 5 -18.63 14.22 71.75
C MET A 5 -18.31 13.02 70.83
N LEU A 6 -18.54 13.18 69.55
CA LEU A 6 -18.11 12.26 68.45
C LEU A 6 -16.85 12.84 67.81
N PRO A 7 -15.82 12.05 67.54
CA PRO A 7 -14.63 12.56 66.91
C PRO A 7 -14.78 12.60 65.38
N LEU A 8 -14.31 13.69 64.79
CA LEU A 8 -14.14 13.89 63.35
C LEU A 8 -13.02 12.98 62.84
N PHE A 9 -13.37 12.06 61.92
CA PHE A 9 -12.34 11.34 61.09
C PHE A 9 -12.04 12.17 59.85
N LEU A 10 -10.82 12.70 59.74
CA LEU A 10 -10.29 13.26 58.51
C LEU A 10 -9.99 12.08 57.57
N CYS A 11 -10.73 11.99 56.47
CA CYS A 11 -10.43 11.07 55.36
C CYS A 11 -9.43 11.74 54.41
N ALA A 12 -8.16 11.30 54.45
CA ALA A 12 -7.16 11.70 53.48
C ALA A 12 -7.47 11.02 52.16
N CYS A 13 -7.99 11.77 51.18
CA CYS A 13 -8.09 11.30 49.80
C CYS A 13 -6.68 11.22 49.18
N CYS A 14 -6.10 10.01 49.15
CA CYS A 14 -5.01 9.74 48.24
C CYS A 14 -5.52 9.81 46.79
N ALA A 15 -5.21 10.88 46.10
CA ALA A 15 -5.34 10.97 44.64
C ALA A 15 -4.31 10.02 44.03
N LEU A 16 -4.73 8.82 43.67
CA LEU A 16 -3.98 7.98 42.75
C LEU A 16 -4.00 8.65 41.37
N GLY A 17 -2.90 9.28 41.02
CA GLY A 17 -2.64 9.74 39.67
C GLY A 17 -2.67 8.54 38.71
N LEU A 18 -3.73 8.38 37.97
CA LEU A 18 -3.75 7.53 36.79
C LEU A 18 -2.79 8.19 35.77
N SER A 19 -1.55 7.69 35.72
CA SER A 19 -0.70 7.93 34.57
C SER A 19 -1.41 7.30 33.38
N SER A 20 -1.89 8.12 32.46
CA SER A 20 -2.27 7.70 31.12
C SER A 20 -1.01 7.14 30.46
N GLY A 21 -0.74 5.85 30.65
CA GLY A 21 0.28 5.15 29.89
C GLY A 21 -0.08 5.27 28.42
N ASP A 22 0.82 5.87 27.67
CA ASP A 22 0.74 6.02 26.24
C ASP A 22 0.62 4.62 25.62
N GLY A 23 -0.57 4.24 25.14
CA GLY A 23 -0.85 2.92 24.59
C GLY A 23 -0.06 2.59 23.32
N SER A 24 0.77 3.53 22.87
CA SER A 24 1.59 3.40 21.65
C SER A 24 2.82 2.50 21.83
N SER A 25 3.39 2.41 23.01
CA SER A 25 4.61 1.62 23.28
C SER A 25 4.36 0.10 23.25
N SER A 26 3.12 -0.34 23.49
CA SER A 26 2.77 -1.77 23.45
C SER A 26 2.64 -2.34 22.04
N LEU A 27 2.54 -1.51 21.01
CA LEU A 27 2.41 -1.93 19.61
C LEU A 27 3.77 -2.12 18.92
N ILE A 28 4.84 -1.55 19.46
CA ILE A 28 6.20 -1.68 18.96
C ILE A 28 6.78 -3.00 19.49
N LEU A 29 7.25 -3.86 18.59
CA LEU A 29 7.84 -5.14 18.95
C LEU A 29 9.34 -5.00 19.26
N PRO A 30 9.91 -5.94 20.05
CA PRO A 30 11.35 -6.00 20.25
C PRO A 30 12.08 -6.06 18.90
N LYS A 31 13.17 -5.31 18.73
CA LYS A 31 13.96 -5.13 17.50
C LYS A 31 13.41 -4.13 16.48
N GLU A 32 12.22 -3.60 16.61
CA GLU A 32 11.69 -2.53 15.74
C GLU A 32 12.33 -1.18 16.14
N VAL A 33 13.63 -1.08 15.92
CA VAL A 33 14.46 0.04 16.43
C VAL A 33 14.17 1.38 15.75
N HIS A 34 13.57 1.36 14.57
CA HIS A 34 13.22 2.55 13.81
C HIS A 34 11.95 3.25 14.29
N PHE A 35 11.15 2.63 15.15
CA PHE A 35 9.92 3.22 15.64
C PHE A 35 10.15 3.92 17.00
N ARG A 36 9.84 5.22 17.08
CA ARG A 36 9.76 5.95 18.35
C ARG A 36 8.41 5.79 18.99
N THR A 37 7.36 5.93 18.18
CA THR A 37 5.96 5.71 18.52
C THR A 37 5.29 4.92 17.41
N LEU A 38 4.20 4.23 17.73
CA LEU A 38 3.39 3.52 16.76
C LEU A 38 1.92 3.68 17.14
N ARG A 39 1.12 4.23 16.23
CA ARG A 39 -0.31 4.48 16.43
C ARG A 39 -1.13 3.73 15.40
N GLN A 40 -2.12 2.97 15.84
CA GLN A 40 -3.12 2.37 14.98
C GLN A 40 -4.11 3.42 14.51
N LEU A 41 -4.40 3.47 13.21
CA LEU A 41 -5.26 4.46 12.58
C LEU A 41 -6.65 3.91 12.24
N THR A 42 -6.74 2.62 11.87
CA THR A 42 -8.00 1.96 11.52
C THR A 42 -8.27 0.78 12.44
N PHE A 43 -9.54 0.39 12.57
CA PHE A 43 -9.98 -0.66 13.47
C PHE A 43 -11.05 -1.49 12.77
N GLY A 44 -10.78 -2.79 12.60
CA GLY A 44 -11.66 -3.72 11.90
C GLY A 44 -11.61 -3.63 10.38
N GLY A 45 -12.06 -4.69 9.71
CA GLY A 45 -12.02 -4.82 8.26
C GLY A 45 -10.64 -5.19 7.71
N GLN A 46 -10.48 -5.02 6.41
CA GLN A 46 -9.20 -5.19 5.70
C GLN A 46 -8.82 -3.83 5.11
N ASN A 47 -7.82 -3.18 5.68
CA ASN A 47 -7.35 -1.85 5.29
C ASN A 47 -5.92 -1.97 4.77
N ALA A 48 -5.66 -1.44 3.58
CA ALA A 48 -4.36 -1.53 2.92
C ALA A 48 -4.08 -0.31 2.06
N GLU A 49 -2.85 -0.21 1.57
CA GLU A 49 -2.42 0.81 0.63
C GLU A 49 -2.75 2.24 1.10
N GLY A 50 -2.34 2.54 2.36
CA GLY A 50 -2.51 3.87 2.93
C GLY A 50 -1.42 4.81 2.46
N TYR A 51 -1.77 5.82 1.66
CA TYR A 51 -0.82 6.77 1.09
C TYR A 51 -1.16 8.21 1.50
N PHE A 52 -0.13 8.99 1.84
CA PHE A 52 -0.30 10.37 2.27
C PHE A 52 -0.77 11.28 1.13
N SER A 53 -1.58 12.30 1.48
CA SER A 53 -1.75 13.51 0.69
C SER A 53 -0.42 14.28 0.59
N THR A 54 -0.30 15.16 -0.39
CA THR A 54 0.93 15.98 -0.58
C THR A 54 1.21 16.89 0.63
N ASP A 55 0.15 17.38 1.28
CA ASP A 55 0.23 18.19 2.51
C ASP A 55 0.36 17.32 3.80
N GLU A 56 0.36 15.98 3.64
CA GLU A 56 0.50 14.99 4.72
C GLU A 56 -0.57 15.10 5.83
N THR A 57 -1.68 15.76 5.54
CA THR A 57 -2.80 15.89 6.49
C THR A 57 -3.83 14.78 6.35
N LYS A 58 -3.80 14.02 5.25
CA LYS A 58 -4.75 12.95 4.93
C LYS A 58 -4.06 11.68 4.49
N LEU A 59 -4.80 10.57 4.56
CA LEU A 59 -4.47 9.31 3.88
C LEU A 59 -5.59 8.94 2.93
N ILE A 60 -5.23 8.45 1.75
CA ILE A 60 -6.10 7.66 0.90
C ILE A 60 -5.78 6.18 1.13
N PHE A 61 -6.80 5.31 1.17
CA PHE A 61 -6.58 3.89 1.40
C PHE A 61 -7.76 3.06 0.91
N GLN A 62 -7.47 1.83 0.49
CA GLN A 62 -8.53 0.86 0.19
C GLN A 62 -8.97 0.13 1.45
N SER A 63 -10.26 -0.22 1.52
CA SER A 63 -10.81 -0.96 2.64
C SER A 63 -12.01 -1.80 2.26
N THR A 64 -12.01 -3.06 2.75
CA THR A 64 -13.23 -3.87 2.88
C THR A 64 -13.68 -3.80 4.33
N ARG A 65 -14.69 -2.99 4.62
CA ARG A 65 -15.19 -2.70 5.97
C ARG A 65 -16.73 -2.64 6.02
N ASP A 66 -17.28 -2.68 7.21
CA ASP A 66 -18.72 -2.62 7.46
C ASP A 66 -19.49 -3.70 6.65
N SER A 67 -20.41 -3.31 5.79
CA SER A 67 -21.19 -4.21 4.92
C SER A 67 -20.59 -4.41 3.52
N LEU A 68 -19.43 -3.82 3.23
CA LEU A 68 -18.78 -3.93 1.93
C LEU A 68 -18.27 -5.36 1.70
N GLN A 69 -18.48 -5.86 0.47
CA GLN A 69 -18.08 -7.21 0.08
C GLN A 69 -16.69 -7.26 -0.58
N CYS A 70 -16.17 -6.12 -1.00
CA CYS A 70 -14.83 -5.93 -1.55
C CYS A 70 -14.37 -4.49 -1.35
N ASP A 71 -13.11 -4.27 -1.69
CA ASP A 71 -12.43 -3.01 -1.44
C ASP A 71 -13.13 -1.84 -2.11
N GLN A 72 -13.21 -0.75 -1.38
CA GLN A 72 -13.59 0.57 -1.80
C GLN A 72 -12.52 1.56 -1.34
N GLU A 73 -12.47 2.71 -1.96
CA GLU A 73 -11.46 3.74 -1.66
C GLU A 73 -12.00 4.76 -0.66
N PHE A 74 -11.17 5.10 0.31
CA PHE A 74 -11.48 6.00 1.41
C PHE A 74 -10.42 7.08 1.57
N VAL A 75 -10.83 8.24 2.10
CA VAL A 75 -9.91 9.28 2.58
C VAL A 75 -10.14 9.47 4.07
N MET A 76 -9.03 9.48 4.83
CA MET A 76 -8.98 9.76 6.26
C MET A 76 -8.32 11.11 6.49
N ASP A 77 -8.91 11.96 7.33
CA ASP A 77 -8.24 13.12 7.90
C ASP A 77 -7.46 12.70 9.15
N LEU A 78 -6.14 12.94 9.15
CA LEU A 78 -5.24 12.44 10.21
C LEU A 78 -5.39 13.16 11.54
N ALA A 79 -5.88 14.39 11.54
CA ALA A 79 -6.06 15.17 12.76
C ALA A 79 -7.33 14.77 13.50
N SER A 80 -8.45 14.62 12.78
CA SER A 80 -9.75 14.25 13.37
C SER A 80 -10.00 12.73 13.40
N GLY A 81 -9.29 11.94 12.58
CA GLY A 81 -9.56 10.52 12.37
C GLY A 81 -10.83 10.26 11.56
N SER A 82 -11.48 11.29 11.00
CA SER A 82 -12.68 11.11 10.20
C SER A 82 -12.37 10.41 8.89
N VAL A 83 -13.21 9.44 8.50
CA VAL A 83 -13.06 8.61 7.29
C VAL A 83 -14.28 8.80 6.39
N ARG A 84 -14.01 8.99 5.10
CA ARG A 84 -15.04 9.11 4.06
C ARG A 84 -14.74 8.17 2.90
N MET A 85 -15.73 7.40 2.47
CA MET A 85 -15.66 6.67 1.19
C MET A 85 -15.73 7.67 0.03
N ILE A 86 -14.83 7.54 -0.94
CA ILE A 86 -14.74 8.42 -2.11
C ILE A 86 -15.05 7.67 -3.41
N SER A 87 -15.01 6.36 -3.41
CA SER A 87 -15.45 5.52 -4.51
C SER A 87 -16.97 5.32 -4.51
N THR A 88 -17.48 4.67 -5.54
CA THR A 88 -18.93 4.57 -5.80
C THR A 88 -19.68 3.58 -4.90
N GLY A 89 -18.99 2.73 -4.15
CA GLY A 89 -19.57 1.59 -3.43
C GLY A 89 -19.98 0.42 -4.34
N ARG A 90 -19.68 0.49 -5.64
CA ARG A 90 -19.98 -0.53 -6.65
C ARG A 90 -18.70 -1.11 -7.21
N GLY A 91 -18.74 -2.38 -7.66
CA GLY A 91 -17.56 -3.07 -8.13
C GLY A 91 -16.49 -3.14 -7.04
N ARG A 92 -15.23 -3.28 -7.44
CA ARG A 92 -14.04 -3.17 -6.57
C ARG A 92 -13.25 -1.92 -6.95
N THR A 93 -12.77 -1.19 -5.95
CA THR A 93 -11.90 -0.02 -6.13
C THR A 93 -10.65 -0.19 -5.28
N THR A 94 -9.48 0.12 -5.85
CA THR A 94 -8.15 -0.13 -5.23
C THR A 94 -7.11 0.88 -5.71
N CYS A 95 -5.94 0.89 -5.09
CA CYS A 95 -4.75 1.62 -5.51
C CYS A 95 -5.00 3.13 -5.66
N GLY A 96 -5.52 3.76 -4.61
CA GLY A 96 -5.75 5.21 -4.59
C GLY A 96 -4.47 6.00 -4.40
N TYR A 97 -4.37 7.19 -5.03
CA TYR A 97 -3.24 8.09 -4.86
C TYR A 97 -3.66 9.55 -5.01
N PHE A 98 -3.02 10.48 -4.28
CA PHE A 98 -3.29 11.92 -4.40
C PHE A 98 -2.52 12.55 -5.55
N PHE A 99 -3.16 13.49 -6.25
CA PHE A 99 -2.45 14.42 -7.13
C PHE A 99 -1.70 15.45 -6.31
N PRO A 100 -0.56 15.99 -6.82
CA PRO A 100 0.10 17.12 -6.20
C PRO A 100 -0.88 18.30 -6.01
N GLY A 101 -0.87 18.87 -4.80
CA GLY A 101 -1.81 19.92 -4.39
C GLY A 101 -3.17 19.43 -3.90
N ASP A 102 -3.36 18.10 -3.79
CA ASP A 102 -4.48 17.43 -3.09
C ASP A 102 -5.89 17.79 -3.55
N THR A 103 -6.01 18.37 -4.76
CA THR A 103 -7.31 18.75 -5.35
C THR A 103 -8.02 17.60 -6.04
N LEU A 104 -7.27 16.58 -6.44
CA LEU A 104 -7.74 15.36 -7.09
C LEU A 104 -7.07 14.14 -6.45
N VAL A 105 -7.72 13.00 -6.61
CA VAL A 105 -7.19 11.65 -6.37
C VAL A 105 -7.38 10.83 -7.64
N LEU A 106 -6.55 9.81 -7.81
CA LEU A 106 -6.81 8.72 -8.75
C LEU A 106 -7.01 7.42 -8.00
N PHE A 107 -7.67 6.47 -8.63
CA PHE A 107 -7.84 5.10 -8.17
C PHE A 107 -8.25 4.18 -9.33
N SER A 108 -8.01 2.90 -9.16
CA SER A 108 -8.43 1.89 -10.14
C SER A 108 -9.76 1.27 -9.73
N SER A 109 -10.70 1.11 -10.67
CA SER A 109 -12.04 0.59 -10.33
C SER A 109 -12.70 -0.17 -11.46
N THR A 110 -13.51 -1.17 -11.10
CA THR A 110 -14.34 -1.96 -12.02
C THR A 110 -15.79 -1.45 -12.10
N HIS A 111 -16.16 -0.42 -11.35
CA HIS A 111 -17.55 -0.01 -11.11
C HIS A 111 -18.35 0.34 -12.36
N HIS A 112 -17.67 0.75 -13.44
CA HIS A 112 -18.30 1.17 -14.69
C HIS A 112 -18.85 -0.02 -15.51
N LEU A 113 -18.28 -1.21 -15.34
CA LEU A 113 -18.73 -2.45 -15.98
C LEU A 113 -19.32 -3.45 -14.99
N MET A 114 -18.95 -3.37 -13.73
CA MET A 114 -19.39 -4.30 -12.68
C MET A 114 -20.08 -3.54 -11.54
N SER A 115 -21.34 -3.89 -11.25
CA SER A 115 -22.04 -3.35 -10.07
C SER A 115 -21.71 -4.12 -8.79
N ASN A 116 -21.37 -5.41 -8.92
CA ASN A 116 -20.99 -6.31 -7.83
C ASN A 116 -19.46 -6.49 -7.78
N CYS A 117 -18.97 -7.06 -6.69
CA CYS A 117 -17.56 -7.42 -6.57
C CYS A 117 -17.15 -8.41 -7.66
N PRO A 118 -15.96 -8.28 -8.24
CA PRO A 118 -15.38 -9.31 -9.10
C PRO A 118 -15.29 -10.65 -8.36
N PRO A 119 -15.43 -11.78 -9.08
CA PRO A 119 -15.29 -13.10 -8.46
C PRO A 119 -13.90 -13.29 -7.87
N ARG A 120 -13.83 -14.03 -6.76
CA ARG A 120 -12.52 -14.37 -6.16
C ARG A 120 -11.81 -15.39 -7.05
N PRO A 121 -10.46 -15.34 -7.14
CA PRO A 121 -9.67 -16.35 -7.82
C PRO A 121 -9.95 -17.76 -7.28
N ASP A 122 -9.88 -18.76 -8.15
CA ASP A 122 -9.89 -20.16 -7.75
C ASP A 122 -8.52 -20.55 -7.16
N PHE A 123 -8.43 -20.65 -5.85
CA PHE A 123 -7.21 -21.01 -5.14
C PHE A 123 -6.85 -22.51 -5.22
N SER A 124 -7.64 -23.36 -5.90
CA SER A 124 -7.28 -24.76 -6.14
C SER A 124 -5.99 -24.91 -6.97
N LYS A 125 -5.62 -23.86 -7.72
CA LYS A 125 -4.38 -23.76 -8.50
C LYS A 125 -3.19 -23.17 -7.72
N GLY A 126 -3.33 -23.01 -6.41
CA GLY A 126 -2.39 -22.28 -5.56
C GLY A 126 -2.75 -20.79 -5.42
N TYR A 127 -1.89 -20.06 -4.74
CA TYR A 127 -2.11 -18.63 -4.54
C TYR A 127 -1.89 -17.85 -5.84
N THR A 128 -2.92 -17.15 -6.28
CA THR A 128 -2.93 -16.33 -7.50
C THR A 128 -3.63 -15.01 -7.23
N TRP A 129 -3.26 -13.96 -7.98
CA TRP A 129 -4.00 -12.71 -8.06
C TRP A 129 -4.85 -12.68 -9.33
N ALA A 130 -6.04 -12.11 -9.20
CA ALA A 130 -6.87 -11.80 -10.36
C ALA A 130 -6.40 -10.49 -10.99
N VAL A 131 -6.13 -10.54 -12.30
CA VAL A 131 -5.91 -9.37 -13.14
C VAL A 131 -7.22 -9.08 -13.85
N THR A 132 -8.13 -8.44 -13.13
CA THR A 132 -9.51 -8.22 -13.58
C THR A 132 -9.53 -7.22 -14.75
N PRO A 133 -9.89 -7.63 -15.98
CA PRO A 133 -9.75 -6.77 -17.17
C PRO A 133 -10.71 -5.57 -17.20
N GLU A 134 -11.67 -5.54 -16.29
CA GLU A 134 -12.60 -4.42 -16.11
C GLU A 134 -12.02 -3.27 -15.26
N TYR A 135 -10.78 -3.36 -14.80
CA TYR A 135 -10.15 -2.25 -14.12
C TYR A 135 -9.73 -1.17 -15.10
N ASP A 136 -10.19 0.05 -14.80
CA ASP A 136 -9.73 1.29 -15.39
C ASP A 136 -9.31 2.28 -14.30
N ILE A 137 -8.50 3.25 -14.69
CA ILE A 137 -8.08 4.35 -13.83
C ILE A 137 -9.11 5.47 -13.90
N PHE A 138 -9.50 5.97 -12.74
CA PHE A 138 -10.43 7.06 -12.55
C PHE A 138 -9.78 8.18 -11.74
N THR A 139 -10.29 9.41 -11.92
CA THR A 139 -9.99 10.53 -11.03
C THR A 139 -11.27 11.03 -10.39
N ALA A 140 -11.14 11.58 -9.18
CA ALA A 140 -12.22 12.25 -8.47
C ALA A 140 -11.64 13.34 -7.58
N ARG A 141 -12.49 14.20 -7.02
CA ARG A 141 -12.09 15.03 -5.86
C ARG A 141 -11.96 14.15 -4.60
N PRO A 142 -11.21 14.59 -3.58
CA PRO A 142 -11.10 13.84 -2.31
C PRO A 142 -12.40 13.68 -1.52
N ASP A 143 -13.49 14.30 -1.96
CA ASP A 143 -14.84 14.09 -1.43
C ASP A 143 -15.68 13.09 -2.26
N GLY A 144 -15.10 12.51 -3.32
CA GLY A 144 -15.72 11.57 -4.25
C GLY A 144 -16.50 12.21 -5.39
N SER A 145 -16.58 13.55 -5.43
CA SER A 145 -17.26 14.26 -6.54
C SER A 145 -16.38 14.37 -7.78
N ASN A 146 -16.96 14.76 -8.92
CA ASN A 146 -16.29 14.94 -10.21
C ASN A 146 -15.56 13.69 -10.71
N LEU A 147 -16.18 12.52 -10.55
CA LEU A 147 -15.64 11.25 -11.04
C LEU A 147 -15.45 11.28 -12.55
N HIS A 148 -14.25 10.98 -13.02
CA HIS A 148 -13.89 10.94 -14.43
C HIS A 148 -13.06 9.67 -14.74
N ARG A 149 -13.39 8.98 -15.83
CA ARG A 149 -12.63 7.82 -16.32
C ARG A 149 -11.47 8.28 -17.18
N MET A 150 -10.24 7.89 -16.82
CA MET A 150 -9.02 8.28 -17.54
C MET A 150 -8.60 7.28 -18.60
N THR A 151 -8.72 5.99 -18.31
CA THR A 151 -8.35 4.93 -19.27
C THR A 151 -9.59 4.24 -19.82
N THR A 152 -9.52 3.83 -21.08
CA THR A 152 -10.64 3.18 -21.80
C THR A 152 -10.17 2.06 -22.72
N THR A 153 -8.88 1.74 -22.69
CA THR A 153 -8.31 0.61 -23.46
C THR A 153 -8.80 -0.70 -22.83
N PRO A 154 -9.31 -1.66 -23.61
CA PRO A 154 -9.72 -2.95 -23.08
C PRO A 154 -8.55 -3.66 -22.38
N GLY A 155 -8.82 -4.25 -21.23
CA GLY A 155 -7.84 -4.95 -20.40
C GLY A 155 -7.60 -4.24 -19.05
N TYR A 156 -6.69 -4.79 -18.27
CA TYR A 156 -6.34 -4.29 -16.96
C TYR A 156 -5.52 -2.99 -17.05
N ASP A 157 -6.04 -1.90 -16.51
CA ASP A 157 -5.31 -0.65 -16.25
C ASP A 157 -5.45 -0.31 -14.75
N ALA A 158 -4.36 -0.46 -13.96
CA ALA A 158 -4.41 -0.27 -12.52
C ALA A 158 -3.05 0.09 -11.90
N GLU A 159 -2.98 0.12 -10.57
CA GLU A 159 -1.76 0.38 -9.79
C GLU A 159 -1.10 1.72 -10.16
N ALA A 160 -1.92 2.74 -10.41
CA ALA A 160 -1.42 4.03 -10.86
C ALA A 160 -0.89 4.88 -9.70
N THR A 161 0.26 5.52 -9.91
CA THR A 161 0.84 6.53 -9.00
C THR A 161 1.33 7.75 -9.79
N ILE A 162 1.55 8.84 -9.10
CA ILE A 162 1.84 10.14 -9.72
C ILE A 162 3.26 10.58 -9.36
N SER A 163 3.98 11.10 -10.36
CA SER A 163 5.26 11.76 -10.16
C SER A 163 5.11 12.96 -9.22
N PRO A 164 5.97 13.11 -8.21
CA PRO A 164 5.94 14.29 -7.32
C PRO A 164 6.20 15.60 -8.06
N ARG A 165 6.72 15.56 -9.29
CA ARG A 165 6.83 16.74 -10.18
C ARG A 165 5.49 17.19 -10.74
N GLY A 166 4.43 16.37 -10.61
CA GLY A 166 3.11 16.69 -11.16
C GLY A 166 3.07 16.70 -12.69
N ASP A 167 3.84 15.84 -13.34
CA ASP A 167 3.98 15.80 -14.79
C ASP A 167 3.57 14.48 -15.42
N ARG A 168 3.62 13.36 -14.66
CA ARG A 168 3.38 12.01 -15.19
C ARG A 168 2.64 11.13 -14.19
N ILE A 169 1.89 10.17 -14.72
CA ILE A 169 1.34 9.01 -14.04
C ILE A 169 2.09 7.78 -14.53
N VAL A 170 2.50 6.86 -13.64
CA VAL A 170 2.94 5.51 -13.99
C VAL A 170 1.86 4.53 -13.57
N PHE A 171 1.62 3.47 -14.36
CA PHE A 171 0.58 2.48 -14.09
C PHE A 171 0.90 1.14 -14.74
N THR A 172 0.26 0.07 -14.27
CA THR A 172 0.34 -1.28 -14.84
C THR A 172 -0.79 -1.47 -15.85
N SER A 173 -0.48 -2.04 -17.02
CA SER A 173 -1.47 -2.27 -18.08
C SER A 173 -1.23 -3.55 -18.85
N MET A 174 -2.34 -4.22 -19.24
CA MET A 174 -2.33 -5.40 -20.13
C MET A 174 -2.58 -5.05 -21.61
N ARG A 175 -2.56 -3.80 -22.02
CA ARG A 175 -2.94 -3.36 -23.38
C ARG A 175 -2.17 -4.02 -24.53
N ASN A 176 -0.96 -4.54 -24.28
CA ASN A 176 -0.13 -5.26 -25.25
C ASN A 176 -0.12 -6.79 -25.02
N GLY A 177 -1.00 -7.30 -24.15
CA GLY A 177 -1.14 -8.74 -23.88
C GLY A 177 -0.20 -9.28 -22.81
N ASP A 178 0.58 -8.42 -22.16
CA ASP A 178 1.40 -8.69 -20.98
C ASP A 178 1.20 -7.61 -19.91
N LEU A 179 1.66 -7.86 -18.69
CA LEU A 179 1.56 -6.90 -17.59
C LEU A 179 2.82 -6.04 -17.53
N ASP A 180 2.76 -4.91 -18.20
CA ASP A 180 3.86 -3.97 -18.32
C ASP A 180 3.55 -2.63 -17.63
N LEU A 181 4.62 -1.91 -17.29
CA LEU A 181 4.53 -0.53 -16.83
C LEU A 181 4.39 0.44 -18.01
N TYR A 182 3.47 1.36 -17.85
CA TYR A 182 3.22 2.46 -18.76
C TYR A 182 3.27 3.80 -18.02
N THR A 183 3.54 4.87 -18.77
CA THR A 183 3.38 6.24 -18.26
C THR A 183 2.44 7.03 -19.17
N MET A 184 1.76 8.02 -18.59
CA MET A 184 0.89 8.97 -19.31
C MET A 184 0.96 10.37 -18.69
N ASN A 185 0.46 11.37 -19.41
CA ASN A 185 0.27 12.70 -18.87
C ASN A 185 -0.85 12.71 -17.82
N LEU A 186 -0.92 13.76 -16.99
CA LEU A 186 -1.96 13.88 -15.94
C LEU A 186 -3.39 13.95 -16.49
N ASP A 187 -3.57 14.27 -17.78
CA ASP A 187 -4.85 14.27 -18.48
C ASP A 187 -5.19 12.94 -19.17
N GLY A 188 -4.37 11.90 -18.98
CA GLY A 188 -4.54 10.57 -19.60
C GLY A 188 -3.99 10.43 -21.01
N THR A 189 -3.45 11.51 -21.60
CA THR A 189 -2.86 11.48 -22.95
C THR A 189 -1.40 11.05 -22.93
N GLY A 190 -0.78 10.83 -24.10
CA GLY A 190 0.66 10.57 -24.22
C GLY A 190 1.10 9.27 -23.57
N VAL A 191 0.26 8.24 -23.63
CA VAL A 191 0.58 6.89 -23.08
C VAL A 191 1.80 6.31 -23.76
N ARG A 192 2.77 5.85 -22.96
CA ARG A 192 4.02 5.22 -23.42
C ARG A 192 4.39 4.03 -22.54
N GLN A 193 4.75 2.92 -23.17
CA GLN A 193 5.24 1.73 -22.50
C GLN A 193 6.66 1.95 -21.98
N LEU A 194 6.95 1.46 -20.77
CA LEU A 194 8.25 1.55 -20.11
C LEU A 194 8.97 0.21 -20.02
N THR A 195 8.23 -0.90 -19.82
CA THR A 195 8.80 -2.26 -19.70
C THR A 195 8.28 -3.15 -20.82
N HIS A 196 9.02 -4.23 -21.15
CA HIS A 196 8.73 -5.09 -22.32
C HIS A 196 9.12 -6.55 -22.09
N GLU A 197 9.69 -6.89 -20.94
CA GLU A 197 10.10 -8.26 -20.62
C GLU A 197 8.87 -9.10 -20.29
N LEU A 198 8.89 -10.37 -20.77
CA LEU A 198 7.79 -11.28 -20.49
C LEU A 198 7.65 -11.55 -19.00
N GLY A 199 6.52 -11.13 -18.43
CA GLY A 199 6.25 -11.31 -17.03
C GLY A 199 5.34 -10.24 -16.45
N TYR A 200 5.33 -10.15 -15.14
CA TYR A 200 4.60 -9.12 -14.43
C TYR A 200 5.55 -7.99 -14.03
N ASP A 201 5.23 -6.78 -14.45
CA ASP A 201 5.81 -5.52 -13.98
C ASP A 201 4.69 -4.65 -13.38
N GLY A 202 4.78 -4.26 -12.10
CA GLY A 202 3.71 -3.49 -11.49
C GLY A 202 4.03 -2.88 -10.13
N GLY A 203 3.04 -2.18 -9.56
CA GLY A 203 3.14 -1.51 -8.26
C GLY A 203 4.26 -0.49 -8.19
N ALA A 204 4.32 0.38 -9.18
CA ALA A 204 5.40 1.33 -9.40
C ALA A 204 5.19 2.65 -8.63
N PHE A 205 6.29 3.19 -8.08
CA PHE A 205 6.33 4.50 -7.43
C PHE A 205 7.52 5.32 -7.93
N TYR A 206 7.33 6.62 -8.10
CA TYR A 206 8.42 7.54 -8.39
C TYR A 206 9.29 7.81 -7.16
N SER A 207 10.57 8.10 -7.38
CA SER A 207 11.44 8.70 -6.36
C SER A 207 10.95 10.11 -6.01
N TRP A 208 11.31 10.61 -4.84
CA TRP A 208 10.87 11.91 -4.34
C TRP A 208 11.30 13.10 -5.22
N ASP A 209 12.38 12.94 -5.96
CA ASP A 209 12.82 13.91 -6.97
C ASP A 209 12.21 13.67 -8.37
N GLY A 210 11.41 12.60 -8.53
CA GLY A 210 10.77 12.20 -9.78
C GLY A 210 11.75 11.74 -10.88
N SER A 211 13.00 11.41 -10.53
CA SER A 211 14.01 10.99 -11.52
C SER A 211 14.02 9.48 -11.79
N MET A 212 13.53 8.69 -10.85
CA MET A 212 13.52 7.23 -10.90
C MET A 212 12.13 6.66 -10.63
N ILE A 213 11.95 5.39 -10.97
CA ILE A 213 10.78 4.58 -10.65
C ILE A 213 11.29 3.30 -9.99
N VAL A 214 10.69 2.93 -8.83
CA VAL A 214 10.84 1.63 -8.20
C VAL A 214 9.58 0.81 -8.48
N TYR A 215 9.73 -0.49 -8.73
CA TYR A 215 8.61 -1.40 -9.02
C TYR A 215 8.95 -2.84 -8.63
N ARG A 216 7.96 -3.70 -8.57
CA ARG A 216 8.14 -5.15 -8.43
C ARG A 216 7.95 -5.84 -9.76
N ALA A 217 8.75 -6.89 -10.02
CA ALA A 217 8.65 -7.65 -11.26
C ALA A 217 8.98 -9.13 -11.05
N CYS A 218 8.42 -9.95 -11.95
CA CYS A 218 8.76 -11.36 -12.09
C CYS A 218 8.87 -11.68 -13.58
N HIS A 219 10.08 -11.94 -14.07
CA HIS A 219 10.38 -12.25 -15.47
C HIS A 219 10.68 -13.74 -15.65
N TYR A 220 10.34 -14.27 -16.82
CA TYR A 220 10.44 -15.69 -17.12
C TYR A 220 11.39 -15.93 -18.30
N GLU A 221 12.58 -16.46 -18.02
CA GLU A 221 13.61 -16.75 -19.03
C GLU A 221 13.45 -18.17 -19.63
N ASP A 222 13.00 -19.14 -18.83
CA ASP A 222 12.79 -20.51 -19.29
C ASP A 222 11.41 -20.70 -19.91
N SER A 223 11.35 -21.57 -20.94
CA SER A 223 10.12 -21.79 -21.70
C SER A 223 8.99 -22.46 -20.92
N ALA A 224 9.29 -23.24 -19.89
CA ALA A 224 8.29 -23.94 -19.08
C ALA A 224 7.58 -22.94 -18.17
N SER A 225 8.32 -22.14 -17.41
CA SER A 225 7.79 -21.08 -16.54
C SER A 225 7.03 -20.01 -17.36
N ALA A 226 7.57 -19.62 -18.51
CA ALA A 226 6.90 -18.71 -19.43
C ALA A 226 5.55 -19.27 -19.95
N SER A 227 5.48 -20.58 -20.23
CA SER A 227 4.24 -21.23 -20.65
C SER A 227 3.18 -21.22 -19.53
N VAL A 228 3.58 -21.52 -18.29
CA VAL A 228 2.69 -21.47 -17.11
C VAL A 228 2.18 -20.04 -16.88
N TYR A 229 3.04 -19.05 -16.97
CA TYR A 229 2.64 -17.65 -16.84
C TYR A 229 1.60 -17.26 -17.89
N ARG A 230 1.86 -17.50 -19.19
CA ARG A 230 0.90 -17.22 -20.27
C ARG A 230 -0.43 -17.94 -20.09
N GLN A 231 -0.40 -19.20 -19.62
CA GLN A 231 -1.61 -19.96 -19.32
C GLN A 231 -2.43 -19.34 -18.20
N LEU A 232 -1.79 -18.87 -17.13
CA LEU A 232 -2.48 -18.16 -16.04
C LEU A 232 -3.02 -16.82 -16.52
N LEU A 233 -2.20 -16.04 -17.25
CA LEU A 233 -2.57 -14.73 -17.75
C LEU A 233 -3.77 -14.81 -18.71
N SER A 234 -3.86 -15.86 -19.56
CA SER A 234 -5.03 -16.11 -20.41
C SER A 234 -6.32 -16.39 -19.64
N GLN A 235 -6.22 -16.65 -18.33
CA GLN A 235 -7.33 -16.81 -17.39
C GLN A 235 -7.48 -15.60 -16.47
N ASN A 236 -6.82 -14.49 -16.79
CA ASN A 236 -6.73 -13.26 -15.97
C ASN A 236 -6.16 -13.53 -14.57
N LEU A 237 -5.17 -14.39 -14.47
CA LEU A 237 -4.49 -14.75 -13.22
C LEU A 237 -2.98 -14.55 -13.36
N VAL A 238 -2.34 -14.16 -12.27
CA VAL A 238 -0.89 -14.19 -12.11
C VAL A 238 -0.52 -14.85 -10.80
N ARG A 239 0.68 -15.45 -10.75
CA ARG A 239 1.22 -16.02 -9.52
C ARG A 239 2.27 -15.09 -8.95
N PRO A 240 2.00 -14.44 -7.79
CA PRO A 240 2.90 -13.45 -7.22
C PRO A 240 4.01 -14.10 -6.38
N LEU A 241 4.73 -15.04 -6.98
CA LEU A 241 5.89 -15.72 -6.38
C LEU A 241 7.17 -15.22 -7.03
N HIS A 242 8.25 -15.16 -6.25
CA HIS A 242 9.58 -14.74 -6.74
C HIS A 242 9.58 -13.35 -7.41
N MET A 243 8.78 -12.43 -6.85
CA MET A 243 8.81 -11.04 -7.28
C MET A 243 10.03 -10.34 -6.70
N GLU A 244 10.78 -9.71 -7.56
CA GLU A 244 11.97 -8.95 -7.16
C GLU A 244 11.73 -7.45 -7.32
N ILE A 245 12.51 -6.65 -6.60
CA ILE A 245 12.45 -5.19 -6.69
C ILE A 245 13.40 -4.72 -7.78
N PHE A 246 12.89 -3.82 -8.60
CA PHE A 246 13.62 -3.19 -9.71
C PHE A 246 13.58 -1.67 -9.57
N VAL A 247 14.58 -1.01 -10.14
CA VAL A 247 14.66 0.44 -10.31
C VAL A 247 14.99 0.77 -11.74
N MET A 248 14.41 1.84 -12.27
CA MET A 248 14.74 2.42 -13.58
C MET A 248 14.69 3.95 -13.51
N ASN A 249 15.24 4.63 -14.50
CA ASN A 249 14.98 6.05 -14.69
C ASN A 249 13.49 6.28 -15.01
N ALA A 250 12.98 7.47 -14.73
CA ALA A 250 11.58 7.82 -15.01
C ALA A 250 11.18 7.72 -16.49
N ASP A 251 12.15 7.69 -17.39
CA ASP A 251 11.95 7.48 -18.82
C ASP A 251 11.98 6.00 -19.26
N GLY A 252 12.10 5.05 -18.31
CA GLY A 252 12.17 3.61 -18.56
C GLY A 252 13.57 3.10 -18.90
N SER A 253 14.59 3.96 -18.99
CA SER A 253 15.98 3.57 -19.23
C SER A 253 16.68 3.07 -17.97
N HIS A 254 17.86 2.43 -18.13
CA HIS A 254 18.73 1.98 -17.03
C HIS A 254 18.03 1.09 -16.01
N ARG A 255 17.19 0.17 -16.47
CA ARG A 255 16.53 -0.82 -15.62
C ARG A 255 17.54 -1.75 -14.96
N ARG A 256 17.35 -2.00 -13.68
CA ARG A 256 18.19 -2.91 -12.90
C ARG A 256 17.41 -3.55 -11.77
N GLN A 257 17.67 -4.81 -11.55
CA GLN A 257 17.16 -5.57 -10.41
C GLN A 257 17.97 -5.20 -9.16
N ILE A 258 17.27 -5.05 -8.02
CA ILE A 258 17.85 -4.64 -6.74
C ILE A 258 17.90 -5.82 -5.76
N THR A 259 16.86 -6.67 -5.75
CA THR A 259 16.81 -7.87 -4.90
C THR A 259 17.03 -9.14 -5.72
N PHE A 260 17.68 -10.15 -5.13
CA PHE A 260 17.97 -11.45 -5.72
C PHE A 260 17.76 -12.56 -4.70
N ASN A 261 16.71 -12.45 -3.91
CA ASN A 261 16.48 -13.33 -2.77
C ASN A 261 15.48 -14.45 -3.04
N GLY A 262 14.84 -14.46 -4.22
CA GLY A 262 13.87 -15.48 -4.61
C GLY A 262 12.60 -15.51 -3.76
N ALA A 263 12.40 -14.49 -2.94
CA ALA A 263 11.21 -14.30 -2.11
C ALA A 263 10.09 -13.59 -2.88
N ALA A 264 8.98 -13.34 -2.21
CA ALA A 264 7.96 -12.45 -2.70
C ALA A 264 8.19 -11.05 -2.10
N ASN A 265 8.58 -10.09 -2.92
CA ASN A 265 8.86 -8.72 -2.52
C ASN A 265 7.77 -7.81 -3.10
N PHE A 266 7.12 -6.98 -2.26
CA PHE A 266 5.95 -6.18 -2.64
C PHE A 266 6.05 -4.74 -2.17
N ALA A 267 5.20 -3.90 -2.80
CA ALA A 267 4.93 -2.53 -2.38
C ALA A 267 6.21 -1.73 -2.06
N PRO A 268 7.17 -1.67 -2.98
CA PRO A 268 8.38 -0.87 -2.77
C PRO A 268 8.04 0.61 -2.78
N PHE A 269 8.71 1.38 -1.91
CA PHE A 269 8.60 2.82 -1.86
C PHE A 269 9.96 3.46 -1.59
N PHE A 270 10.27 4.60 -2.23
CA PHE A 270 11.52 5.29 -1.96
C PHE A 270 11.53 5.93 -0.58
N HIS A 271 12.63 5.75 0.15
CA HIS A 271 12.95 6.61 1.28
C HIS A 271 13.22 8.05 0.78
N PRO A 272 12.91 9.10 1.56
CA PRO A 272 13.08 10.50 1.13
C PRO A 272 14.50 10.91 0.70
N ASP A 273 15.51 10.13 1.07
CA ASP A 273 16.89 10.37 0.62
C ASP A 273 17.14 9.97 -0.85
N ASN A 274 16.16 9.34 -1.54
CA ASN A 274 16.26 8.79 -2.90
C ASN A 274 17.40 7.76 -3.09
N ARG A 275 17.93 7.20 -1.99
CA ARG A 275 19.04 6.22 -1.99
C ARG A 275 18.64 4.88 -1.40
N ARG A 276 17.57 4.84 -0.63
CA ARG A 276 17.04 3.62 -0.01
C ARG A 276 15.61 3.37 -0.48
N ILE A 277 15.23 2.11 -0.44
CA ILE A 277 13.89 1.62 -0.75
C ILE A 277 13.39 0.85 0.47
N ILE A 278 12.15 1.13 0.91
CA ILE A 278 11.43 0.30 1.86
C ILE A 278 10.44 -0.57 1.08
N PHE A 279 10.28 -1.82 1.47
CA PHE A 279 9.38 -2.76 0.79
C PHE A 279 8.94 -3.87 1.75
N ALA A 280 7.86 -4.57 1.42
CA ALA A 280 7.41 -5.76 2.14
C ALA A 280 8.01 -7.02 1.51
N SER A 281 8.48 -7.96 2.34
CA SER A 281 9.06 -9.22 1.88
C SER A 281 8.83 -10.36 2.86
N ASN A 282 8.67 -11.58 2.33
CA ASN A 282 8.67 -12.80 3.11
C ASN A 282 10.04 -13.50 3.12
N VAL A 283 11.13 -12.79 2.89
CA VAL A 283 12.49 -13.35 2.79
C VAL A 283 12.92 -14.11 4.06
N ALA A 284 12.39 -13.77 5.22
CA ALA A 284 12.63 -14.51 6.47
C ALA A 284 11.85 -15.85 6.55
N ASP A 285 10.75 -15.99 5.80
CA ASP A 285 9.92 -17.18 5.69
C ASP A 285 9.42 -17.38 4.23
N PRO A 286 10.31 -17.74 3.28
CA PRO A 286 9.98 -17.76 1.85
C PRO A 286 8.85 -18.72 1.45
N GLN A 287 8.52 -19.68 2.29
CA GLN A 287 7.42 -20.63 2.07
C GLN A 287 6.13 -20.22 2.77
N GLY A 288 6.19 -19.22 3.65
CA GLY A 288 5.09 -18.74 4.45
C GLY A 288 4.47 -17.45 3.94
N ARG A 289 3.59 -16.90 4.79
CA ARG A 289 2.90 -15.63 4.54
C ARG A 289 3.29 -14.55 5.56
N ASP A 290 4.43 -14.74 6.20
CA ASP A 290 5.00 -13.77 7.12
C ASP A 290 5.76 -12.72 6.30
N PHE A 291 5.16 -11.55 6.17
CA PHE A 291 5.72 -10.42 5.46
C PHE A 291 6.10 -9.32 6.43
N ASP A 292 7.34 -8.89 6.35
CA ASP A 292 7.85 -7.75 7.10
C ASP A 292 8.33 -6.63 6.17
N LEU A 293 8.50 -5.46 6.74
CA LEU A 293 9.13 -4.34 6.06
C LEU A 293 10.65 -4.48 6.11
N TYR A 294 11.29 -4.20 4.98
CA TYR A 294 12.74 -4.18 4.80
C TYR A 294 13.19 -2.87 4.17
N LEU A 295 14.37 -2.41 4.55
CA LEU A 295 15.12 -1.35 3.85
C LEU A 295 16.24 -1.97 3.04
N ILE A 296 16.55 -1.38 1.88
CA ILE A 296 17.68 -1.74 1.03
C ILE A 296 18.20 -0.50 0.31
N ASN A 297 19.50 -0.42 0.07
CA ASN A 297 20.05 0.63 -0.79
C ASN A 297 19.68 0.40 -2.25
N ILE A 298 19.57 1.45 -3.04
CA ILE A 298 19.27 1.36 -4.47
C ILE A 298 20.35 0.61 -5.29
N ASP A 299 21.51 0.34 -4.72
CA ASP A 299 22.57 -0.50 -5.33
C ASP A 299 22.44 -1.99 -4.94
N GLY A 300 21.44 -2.36 -4.14
CA GLY A 300 21.17 -3.71 -3.67
C GLY A 300 21.92 -4.09 -2.38
N SER A 301 22.74 -3.21 -1.83
CA SER A 301 23.45 -3.44 -0.58
C SER A 301 22.60 -3.07 0.65
N GLY A 302 23.02 -3.50 1.85
CA GLY A 302 22.47 -3.01 3.11
C GLY A 302 21.03 -3.45 3.40
N LEU A 303 20.64 -4.67 3.00
CA LEU A 303 19.32 -5.21 3.34
C LEU A 303 19.15 -5.29 4.87
N GLU A 304 18.11 -4.62 5.39
CA GLU A 304 17.80 -4.54 6.81
C GLU A 304 16.32 -4.83 7.06
N ARG A 305 16.00 -5.71 8.02
CA ARG A 305 14.63 -5.96 8.47
C ARG A 305 14.18 -4.87 9.45
N VAL A 306 13.05 -4.24 9.16
CA VAL A 306 12.49 -3.11 9.92
C VAL A 306 11.42 -3.56 10.90
N THR A 307 10.52 -4.45 10.49
CA THR A 307 9.43 -4.97 11.32
C THR A 307 9.60 -6.45 11.63
N TYR A 308 8.93 -6.92 12.70
CA TYR A 308 9.07 -8.27 13.23
C TYR A 308 7.73 -8.84 13.72
N ASN A 309 6.63 -8.45 13.08
CA ASN A 309 5.30 -9.01 13.32
C ASN A 309 5.24 -10.44 12.75
N GLU A 310 4.50 -11.34 13.41
CA GLU A 310 4.51 -12.78 13.06
C GLU A 310 3.70 -13.13 11.81
N THR A 311 3.10 -12.16 11.11
CA THR A 311 2.21 -12.45 9.99
C THR A 311 2.32 -11.50 8.82
N PHE A 312 1.91 -10.22 8.93
CA PHE A 312 1.87 -9.31 7.78
C PHE A 312 2.11 -7.87 8.18
N ASP A 313 3.13 -7.29 7.56
CA ASP A 313 3.37 -5.85 7.46
C ASP A 313 3.65 -5.50 5.99
N GLY A 314 2.99 -4.46 5.46
CA GLY A 314 3.13 -4.12 4.04
C GLY A 314 2.66 -2.72 3.68
N PHE A 315 2.82 -2.35 2.41
CA PHE A 315 2.40 -1.07 1.84
C PHE A 315 2.95 0.15 2.60
N PRO A 316 4.28 0.24 2.74
CA PRO A 316 4.91 1.34 3.47
C PRO A 316 4.96 2.61 2.61
N MET A 317 4.74 3.77 3.23
CA MET A 317 5.00 5.09 2.65
C MET A 317 5.55 6.03 3.70
N PHE A 318 6.67 6.68 3.40
CA PHE A 318 7.23 7.75 4.23
C PHE A 318 6.52 9.09 3.98
N THR A 319 6.57 10.00 4.97
CA THR A 319 6.38 11.43 4.75
C THR A 319 7.60 12.00 4.01
N HIS A 320 7.43 13.14 3.35
CA HIS A 320 8.50 13.79 2.57
C HIS A 320 9.74 14.12 3.44
N ASP A 321 9.54 14.45 4.70
CA ASP A 321 10.64 14.75 5.65
C ASP A 321 11.27 13.48 6.27
N GLY A 322 10.77 12.29 5.94
CA GLY A 322 11.24 10.99 6.45
C GLY A 322 10.97 10.74 7.93
N ARG A 323 10.17 11.59 8.59
CA ARG A 323 9.94 11.47 10.03
C ARG A 323 8.81 10.54 10.41
N LYS A 324 7.94 10.21 9.46
CA LYS A 324 6.81 9.30 9.68
C LYS A 324 6.77 8.24 8.60
N LEU A 325 6.28 7.08 9.00
CA LEU A 325 6.00 5.95 8.13
C LEU A 325 4.57 5.49 8.37
N VAL A 326 3.75 5.42 7.33
CA VAL A 326 2.47 4.70 7.35
C VAL A 326 2.69 3.33 6.72
N PHE A 327 2.04 2.30 7.28
CA PHE A 327 2.03 0.95 6.71
C PHE A 327 0.79 0.19 7.15
N ALA A 328 0.47 -0.88 6.43
CA ALA A 328 -0.59 -1.82 6.80
C ALA A 328 0.00 -2.97 7.61
N SER A 329 -0.72 -3.39 8.64
CA SER A 329 -0.32 -4.51 9.51
C SER A 329 -1.55 -5.23 10.06
N ASN A 330 -1.43 -6.52 10.30
CA ASN A 330 -2.43 -7.27 11.06
C ASN A 330 -2.10 -7.42 12.56
N ARG A 331 -1.04 -6.72 13.03
CA ARG A 331 -0.78 -6.60 14.46
C ARG A 331 -2.00 -6.02 15.18
N ASN A 332 -2.24 -6.43 16.42
CA ASN A 332 -3.39 -6.01 17.22
C ASN A 332 -4.77 -6.26 16.58
N GLY A 333 -4.86 -7.10 15.53
CA GLY A 333 -6.14 -7.51 14.94
C GLY A 333 -7.00 -8.29 15.95
N LYS A 334 -8.32 -8.10 15.89
CA LYS A 334 -9.30 -8.73 16.80
C LYS A 334 -9.96 -9.96 16.19
N VAL A 335 -9.94 -10.04 14.87
CA VAL A 335 -10.53 -11.15 14.12
C VAL A 335 -9.57 -11.63 13.02
N PRO A 336 -9.68 -12.89 12.56
CA PRO A 336 -8.86 -13.39 11.46
C PRO A 336 -8.97 -12.50 10.20
N HIS A 337 -7.85 -12.28 9.53
CA HIS A 337 -7.73 -11.47 8.32
C HIS A 337 -7.96 -9.96 8.50
N GLU A 338 -8.09 -9.48 9.74
CA GLU A 338 -8.11 -8.05 10.00
C GLU A 338 -6.73 -7.45 9.68
N THR A 339 -6.73 -6.38 8.90
CA THR A 339 -5.52 -5.60 8.59
C THR A 339 -5.83 -4.13 8.83
N ASN A 340 -4.94 -3.44 9.51
CA ASN A 340 -5.13 -2.04 9.88
C ASN A 340 -3.96 -1.18 9.42
N LEU A 341 -4.22 0.12 9.27
CA LEU A 341 -3.18 1.11 9.02
C LEU A 341 -2.55 1.55 10.33
N PHE A 342 -1.24 1.68 10.32
CA PHE A 342 -0.42 2.16 11.43
C PHE A 342 0.45 3.33 10.98
N LEU A 343 0.65 4.28 11.90
CA LEU A 343 1.52 5.44 11.71
C LEU A 343 2.62 5.39 12.77
N ALA A 344 3.85 5.30 12.31
CA ALA A 344 5.04 5.35 13.14
C ALA A 344 5.71 6.72 13.06
N ASP A 345 6.21 7.24 14.20
CA ASP A 345 7.25 8.24 14.18
C ASP A 345 8.59 7.53 13.98
N TRP A 346 9.26 7.89 12.87
CA TRP A 346 10.48 7.22 12.41
C TRP A 346 11.74 7.82 13.03
N ARG A 347 12.73 6.99 13.23
CA ARG A 347 14.12 7.39 13.51
C ARG A 347 15.10 6.58 12.66
N GLU A 348 16.16 7.21 12.26
CA GLU A 348 17.30 6.58 11.59
C GLU A 348 18.07 5.63 12.53
#